data_9b89b3ba1bbdb15c31b84b46cbe77131
#
_entry.id   9b89b3ba1bbdb15c31b84b46cbe77131
#
_cell.length_a   1.000
_cell.length_b   1.000
_cell.length_c   1.000
_cell.angle_alpha   90.00
_cell.angle_beta   90.00
_cell.angle_gamma   90.00
#
_symmetry.space_group_name_H-M   'P 1'
#
loop_
_entity.id
_entity.type
_entity.pdbx_description
1 polymer ?
#
loop_
_entity_poly.entity_id
_entity_poly.type
_entity_poly.pdbx_seq_one_letter_code
_entity_poly.pdbx_strand_id
1 'polypeptide(L)'
;MKRLMLSAAVLLTLAATAQAQKTGQLSNVTRLTNGTERYENPRWSPDGSKIAFTKLGYEGVLVMDADGANKKVISQGAGEGFEFKWSIDSREILVRDTRWLNKGDGMIDRAHAIWAVSTEGKKTRMTYDDNFMQPAAWRYSANGTKTIAAPDARIIKDVNLEAVPSALRKKAASTASNISYIANGVTLSIVNAEGTATVIYDKPAICAALSPNGKKIAFISEDNLLVMNIDGTGLVNLGRGHKPSWVGNSQIVFEKTTDNGHDYTSGELYIININGSGLKALTNDASKIKMNPCVSADGSKLVFTCYTDGQIYCADLK
;
A
#
# COMPACT_ATOMS: atom_id res chain seq x y z
N MET A 1 11.96 32.10 76.14
CA MET A 1 11.90 30.70 75.64
C MET A 1 11.15 30.69 74.31
N LYS A 2 11.87 30.77 73.20
CA LYS A 2 11.25 30.68 71.83
C LYS A 2 11.53 29.28 71.26
N ARG A 3 10.48 28.50 71.02
CA ARG A 3 10.62 27.22 70.36
C ARG A 3 10.69 27.44 68.81
N LEU A 4 11.80 27.01 68.21
CA LEU A 4 11.93 26.84 66.78
C LEU A 4 11.15 25.58 66.37
N MET A 5 10.20 25.73 65.41
CA MET A 5 9.63 24.62 64.69
C MET A 5 10.44 24.43 63.39
N LEU A 6 11.06 23.25 63.27
CA LEU A 6 11.69 22.79 62.03
C LEU A 6 10.59 22.18 61.16
N SER A 7 10.33 22.76 60.00
CA SER A 7 9.51 22.14 58.97
C SER A 7 10.38 21.24 58.12
N ALA A 8 10.15 19.93 58.18
CA ALA A 8 10.76 18.97 57.26
C ALA A 8 9.95 18.93 55.96
N ALA A 9 10.54 19.45 54.88
CA ALA A 9 10.00 19.32 53.52
C ALA A 9 10.39 17.94 53.01
N VAL A 10 9.39 17.07 52.82
CA VAL A 10 9.55 15.78 52.12
C VAL A 10 9.52 16.04 50.65
N LEU A 11 10.69 15.96 49.98
CA LEU A 11 10.76 15.86 48.53
C LEU A 11 10.30 14.47 48.09
N LEU A 12 9.10 14.37 47.54
CA LEU A 12 8.70 13.20 46.76
C LEU A 12 9.34 13.31 45.35
N THR A 13 10.40 12.57 45.11
CA THR A 13 10.90 12.30 43.78
C THR A 13 9.97 11.28 43.09
N LEU A 14 9.11 11.76 42.19
CA LEU A 14 8.43 10.87 41.25
C LEU A 14 9.48 10.30 40.28
N ALA A 15 9.93 9.09 40.52
CA ALA A 15 10.62 8.31 39.51
C ALA A 15 9.60 7.88 38.47
N ALA A 16 9.53 8.59 37.33
CA ALA A 16 8.83 8.12 36.15
C ALA A 16 9.56 6.88 35.63
N THR A 17 9.09 5.71 36.00
CA THR A 17 9.49 4.48 35.34
C THR A 17 8.96 4.51 33.92
N ALA A 18 9.83 4.87 32.96
CA ALA A 18 9.58 4.63 31.55
C ALA A 18 9.42 3.11 31.39
N GLN A 19 8.16 2.64 31.33
CA GLN A 19 7.88 1.28 30.91
C GLN A 19 8.35 1.18 29.46
N ALA A 20 9.48 0.49 29.25
CA ALA A 20 9.90 0.06 27.93
C ALA A 20 8.73 -0.72 27.32
N GLN A 21 8.04 -0.14 26.34
CA GLN A 21 7.02 -0.83 25.56
C GLN A 21 7.69 -2.06 24.95
N LYS A 22 7.16 -3.25 25.27
CA LYS A 22 7.61 -4.49 24.63
C LYS A 22 7.42 -4.31 23.12
N THR A 23 8.50 -4.06 22.41
CA THR A 23 8.54 -3.99 20.97
C THR A 23 8.24 -5.39 20.42
N GLY A 24 7.20 -5.51 19.61
CA GLY A 24 7.02 -6.69 18.76
C GLY A 24 8.14 -6.66 17.71
N GLN A 25 9.25 -7.34 17.97
CA GLN A 25 10.36 -7.34 17.02
C GLN A 25 10.02 -8.23 15.84
N LEU A 26 10.23 -7.70 14.62
CA LEU A 26 10.32 -8.51 13.41
C LEU A 26 11.45 -9.52 13.60
N SER A 27 11.26 -10.74 13.15
CA SER A 27 12.30 -11.78 13.16
C SER A 27 12.75 -12.10 11.74
N ASN A 28 13.93 -12.72 11.62
CA ASN A 28 14.49 -13.14 10.33
C ASN A 28 14.54 -12.03 9.26
N VAL A 29 14.93 -10.82 9.67
CA VAL A 29 15.02 -9.67 8.76
C VAL A 29 16.12 -9.93 7.74
N THR A 30 15.74 -10.03 6.47
CA THR A 30 16.64 -10.33 5.34
C THR A 30 16.56 -9.22 4.30
N ARG A 31 17.70 -8.78 3.81
CA ARG A 31 17.81 -7.85 2.68
C ARG A 31 17.62 -8.60 1.37
N LEU A 32 16.64 -8.23 0.56
CA LEU A 32 16.33 -8.93 -0.69
C LEU A 32 16.97 -8.29 -1.93
N THR A 33 17.29 -6.99 -1.89
CA THR A 33 17.92 -6.30 -3.03
C THR A 33 19.28 -5.74 -2.65
N ASN A 34 20.15 -5.57 -3.65
CA ASN A 34 21.52 -5.08 -3.50
C ASN A 34 21.88 -4.11 -4.63
N GLY A 35 22.98 -3.37 -4.45
CA GLY A 35 23.51 -2.44 -5.44
C GLY A 35 23.28 -0.98 -5.08
N THR A 36 23.47 -0.09 -6.05
CA THR A 36 23.36 1.37 -5.91
C THR A 36 21.97 1.89 -6.30
N GLU A 37 21.20 1.10 -7.05
CA GLU A 37 19.81 1.43 -7.37
C GLU A 37 18.97 1.48 -6.09
N ARG A 38 18.07 2.46 -6.02
CA ARG A 38 17.15 2.63 -4.90
C ARG A 38 15.75 2.16 -5.30
N TYR A 39 15.14 1.40 -4.42
CA TYR A 39 13.83 0.79 -4.65
C TYR A 39 12.82 1.19 -3.58
N GLU A 40 11.55 1.17 -3.95
CA GLU A 40 10.46 1.49 -3.03
C GLU A 40 9.17 0.72 -3.39
N ASN A 41 8.15 0.88 -2.54
CA ASN A 41 6.78 0.39 -2.75
C ASN A 41 6.68 -1.12 -3.05
N PRO A 42 7.32 -2.02 -2.26
CA PRO A 42 7.21 -3.46 -2.47
C PRO A 42 5.78 -3.95 -2.20
N ARG A 43 5.32 -4.90 -3.04
CA ARG A 43 4.00 -5.53 -2.94
C ARG A 43 4.09 -7.02 -3.20
N TRP A 44 3.60 -7.82 -2.26
CA TRP A 44 3.46 -9.25 -2.45
C TRP A 44 2.48 -9.58 -3.57
N SER A 45 2.80 -10.60 -4.36
CA SER A 45 1.79 -11.26 -5.21
C SER A 45 0.75 -11.99 -4.34
N PRO A 46 -0.50 -12.14 -4.81
CA PRO A 46 -1.56 -12.80 -4.05
C PRO A 46 -1.29 -14.25 -3.63
N ASP A 47 -0.42 -14.96 -4.36
CA ASP A 47 0.01 -16.32 -4.05
C ASP A 47 1.27 -16.37 -3.14
N GLY A 48 1.86 -15.21 -2.83
CA GLY A 48 3.06 -15.09 -2.01
C GLY A 48 4.36 -15.55 -2.68
N SER A 49 4.35 -15.90 -3.97
CA SER A 49 5.53 -16.40 -4.67
C SER A 49 6.49 -15.30 -5.14
N LYS A 50 5.97 -14.08 -5.34
CA LYS A 50 6.71 -12.95 -5.91
C LYS A 50 6.50 -11.66 -5.14
N ILE A 51 7.44 -10.74 -5.34
CA ILE A 51 7.37 -9.36 -4.88
C ILE A 51 7.53 -8.44 -6.09
N ALA A 52 6.56 -7.56 -6.32
CA ALA A 52 6.70 -6.44 -7.25
C ALA A 52 7.14 -5.20 -6.48
N PHE A 53 7.92 -4.34 -7.10
CA PHE A 53 8.43 -3.09 -6.52
C PHE A 53 8.84 -2.12 -7.64
N THR A 54 9.20 -0.90 -7.27
CA THR A 54 9.56 0.15 -8.22
C THR A 54 10.92 0.75 -7.86
N LYS A 55 11.54 1.43 -8.80
CA LYS A 55 12.65 2.33 -8.50
C LYS A 55 12.13 3.57 -7.78
N LEU A 56 13.02 4.28 -7.09
CA LEU A 56 12.70 5.54 -6.42
C LEU A 56 12.04 6.52 -7.41
N GLY A 57 10.99 7.22 -6.98
CA GLY A 57 10.18 8.10 -7.84
C GLY A 57 9.13 7.36 -8.65
N TYR A 58 8.79 6.13 -8.26
CA TYR A 58 7.79 5.29 -8.93
C TYR A 58 8.13 4.97 -10.40
N GLU A 59 9.42 4.92 -10.73
CA GLU A 59 9.88 4.64 -12.09
C GLU A 59 9.87 3.14 -12.38
N GLY A 60 9.05 2.75 -13.34
CA GLY A 60 8.91 1.38 -13.80
C GLY A 60 8.38 0.41 -12.74
N VAL A 61 8.27 -0.85 -13.11
CA VAL A 61 7.95 -1.96 -12.21
C VAL A 61 8.95 -3.09 -12.41
N LEU A 62 9.44 -3.61 -11.29
CA LEU A 62 10.28 -4.79 -11.23
C LEU A 62 9.55 -5.90 -10.49
N VAL A 63 9.93 -7.14 -10.77
CA VAL A 63 9.51 -8.32 -10.00
C VAL A 63 10.71 -9.15 -9.60
N MET A 64 10.60 -9.84 -8.46
CA MET A 64 11.55 -10.86 -8.00
C MET A 64 10.79 -11.98 -7.32
N ASP A 65 11.42 -13.11 -7.12
CA ASP A 65 10.88 -14.18 -6.29
C ASP A 65 10.85 -13.78 -4.81
N ALA A 66 10.09 -14.48 -4.01
CA ALA A 66 9.86 -14.17 -2.59
C ALA A 66 11.16 -14.14 -1.74
N ASP A 67 12.20 -14.83 -2.19
CA ASP A 67 13.54 -14.90 -1.58
C ASP A 67 14.51 -13.84 -2.11
N GLY A 68 14.08 -12.99 -3.06
CA GLY A 68 14.90 -11.97 -3.72
C GLY A 68 15.61 -12.42 -5.00
N ALA A 69 15.50 -13.71 -5.38
CA ALA A 69 16.07 -14.22 -6.61
C ALA A 69 15.31 -13.73 -7.87
N ASN A 70 15.92 -13.95 -9.05
CA ASN A 70 15.30 -13.70 -10.36
C ASN A 70 14.74 -12.29 -10.55
N LYS A 71 15.39 -11.29 -9.95
CA LYS A 71 15.00 -9.88 -10.10
C LYS A 71 15.06 -9.44 -11.57
N LYS A 72 13.97 -8.92 -12.10
CA LYS A 72 13.88 -8.40 -13.47
C LYS A 72 12.96 -7.19 -13.59
N VAL A 73 13.25 -6.30 -14.52
CA VAL A 73 12.39 -5.19 -14.91
C VAL A 73 11.30 -5.73 -15.86
N ILE A 74 10.04 -5.47 -15.57
CA ILE A 74 8.91 -5.85 -16.43
C ILE A 74 8.27 -4.65 -17.13
N SER A 75 8.49 -3.43 -16.62
CA SER A 75 8.04 -2.18 -17.24
C SER A 75 8.98 -1.04 -16.85
N GLN A 76 9.10 0.00 -17.71
CA GLN A 76 10.07 1.09 -17.53
C GLN A 76 9.44 2.49 -17.63
N GLY A 77 8.12 2.61 -17.67
CA GLY A 77 7.44 3.89 -17.81
C GLY A 77 7.48 4.74 -16.53
N ALA A 78 7.47 6.06 -16.74
CA ALA A 78 7.42 7.01 -15.63
C ALA A 78 6.08 6.91 -14.87
N GLY A 79 6.14 6.84 -13.55
CA GLY A 79 4.97 6.77 -12.68
C GLY A 79 4.25 5.41 -12.68
N GLU A 80 4.72 4.40 -13.42
CA GLU A 80 4.11 3.06 -13.46
C GLU A 80 4.13 2.37 -12.10
N GLY A 81 5.10 2.68 -11.25
CA GLY A 81 5.21 2.18 -9.89
C GLY A 81 4.23 2.79 -8.89
N PHE A 82 3.48 3.84 -9.28
CA PHE A 82 2.50 4.46 -8.40
C PHE A 82 1.18 3.67 -8.38
N GLU A 83 0.79 3.16 -7.21
CA GLU A 83 -0.49 2.43 -7.01
C GLU A 83 -0.70 1.25 -7.96
N PHE A 84 0.36 0.58 -8.43
CA PHE A 84 0.24 -0.62 -9.23
C PHE A 84 -0.47 -1.75 -8.47
N LYS A 85 -1.16 -2.66 -9.17
CA LYS A 85 -2.00 -3.70 -8.55
C LYS A 85 -1.83 -5.05 -9.22
N TRP A 86 -1.50 -6.06 -8.42
CA TRP A 86 -1.46 -7.45 -8.86
C TRP A 86 -2.84 -7.98 -9.26
N SER A 87 -2.88 -8.80 -10.31
CA SER A 87 -4.02 -9.67 -10.59
C SER A 87 -4.09 -10.79 -9.55
N ILE A 88 -5.31 -11.29 -9.28
CA ILE A 88 -5.53 -12.30 -8.22
C ILE A 88 -4.82 -13.63 -8.50
N ASP A 89 -4.50 -13.93 -9.77
CA ASP A 89 -3.75 -15.10 -10.21
C ASP A 89 -2.22 -14.86 -10.25
N SER A 90 -1.76 -13.72 -9.76
CA SER A 90 -0.33 -13.37 -9.66
C SER A 90 0.42 -13.33 -11.01
N ARG A 91 -0.29 -13.17 -12.13
CA ARG A 91 0.28 -13.22 -13.48
C ARG A 91 0.51 -11.86 -14.12
N GLU A 92 -0.31 -10.87 -13.78
CA GLU A 92 -0.22 -9.52 -14.32
C GLU A 92 -0.31 -8.47 -13.23
N ILE A 93 0.20 -7.29 -13.59
CA ILE A 93 0.18 -6.09 -12.77
C ILE A 93 -0.47 -4.98 -13.59
N LEU A 94 -1.47 -4.28 -13.03
CA LEU A 94 -1.96 -3.04 -13.59
C LEU A 94 -1.00 -1.93 -13.25
N VAL A 95 -0.61 -1.16 -14.26
CA VAL A 95 0.20 0.04 -14.14
C VAL A 95 -0.47 1.21 -14.84
N ARG A 96 -0.22 2.41 -14.36
CA ARG A 96 -0.60 3.65 -15.04
C ARG A 96 0.65 4.25 -15.68
N ASP A 97 0.75 4.15 -16.98
CA ASP A 97 1.82 4.79 -17.75
C ASP A 97 1.51 6.28 -17.96
N THR A 98 2.52 7.12 -17.78
CA THR A 98 2.43 8.57 -18.01
C THR A 98 3.36 8.96 -19.14
N ARG A 99 2.82 9.59 -20.18
CA ARG A 99 3.58 10.08 -21.32
C ARG A 99 3.42 11.58 -21.48
N TRP A 100 4.48 12.22 -21.92
CA TRP A 100 4.46 13.63 -22.27
C TRP A 100 4.17 13.77 -23.76
N LEU A 101 3.12 14.51 -24.11
CA LEU A 101 2.71 14.76 -25.49
C LEU A 101 3.07 16.20 -25.85
N ASN A 102 3.86 16.37 -26.93
CA ASN A 102 4.08 17.68 -27.53
C ASN A 102 2.93 18.00 -28.50
N LYS A 103 2.17 19.05 -28.23
CA LYS A 103 1.01 19.47 -29.03
C LYS A 103 1.40 20.31 -30.25
N GLY A 104 2.68 20.56 -30.49
CA GLY A 104 3.15 21.31 -31.65
C GLY A 104 3.11 22.84 -31.50
N ASP A 105 2.56 23.36 -30.42
CA ASP A 105 2.45 24.79 -30.08
C ASP A 105 3.43 25.20 -28.95
N GLY A 106 4.38 24.30 -28.58
CA GLY A 106 5.29 24.50 -27.50
C GLY A 106 4.70 24.08 -26.12
N MET A 107 3.42 23.70 -26.08
CA MET A 107 2.80 23.15 -24.87
C MET A 107 3.03 21.65 -24.75
N ILE A 108 3.40 21.24 -23.56
CA ILE A 108 3.56 19.83 -23.20
C ILE A 108 2.36 19.42 -22.34
N ASP A 109 1.63 18.42 -22.82
CA ASP A 109 0.52 17.84 -22.08
C ASP A 109 0.87 16.46 -21.55
N ARG A 110 0.19 16.01 -20.51
CA ARG A 110 0.33 14.66 -19.98
C ARG A 110 -0.79 13.77 -20.52
N ALA A 111 -0.42 12.59 -21.00
CA ALA A 111 -1.38 11.55 -21.29
C ALA A 111 -1.12 10.33 -20.39
N HIS A 112 -2.16 9.77 -19.86
CA HIS A 112 -2.13 8.58 -19.04
C HIS A 112 -2.86 7.45 -19.73
N ALA A 113 -2.35 6.22 -19.59
CA ALA A 113 -3.06 5.00 -19.99
C ALA A 113 -2.83 3.90 -18.95
N ILE A 114 -3.84 3.03 -18.79
CA ILE A 114 -3.70 1.83 -17.97
C ILE A 114 -3.23 0.67 -18.85
N TRP A 115 -2.26 -0.06 -18.35
CA TRP A 115 -1.72 -1.25 -18.97
C TRP A 115 -1.75 -2.43 -18.00
N ALA A 116 -2.03 -3.62 -18.53
CA ALA A 116 -1.74 -4.88 -17.86
C ALA A 116 -0.36 -5.35 -18.32
N VAL A 117 0.54 -5.57 -17.38
CA VAL A 117 1.91 -6.02 -17.63
C VAL A 117 2.06 -7.42 -17.01
N SER A 118 2.39 -8.42 -17.83
CA SER A 118 2.64 -9.76 -17.31
C SER A 118 3.96 -9.81 -16.54
N THR A 119 4.12 -10.80 -15.68
CA THR A 119 5.40 -11.05 -14.99
C THR A 119 6.56 -11.32 -15.95
N GLU A 120 6.29 -11.58 -17.23
CA GLU A 120 7.31 -11.72 -18.28
C GLU A 120 7.56 -10.43 -19.07
N GLY A 121 6.87 -9.34 -18.73
CA GLY A 121 7.04 -8.03 -19.37
C GLY A 121 6.15 -7.79 -20.61
N LYS A 122 5.23 -8.72 -20.94
CA LYS A 122 4.26 -8.48 -22.02
C LYS A 122 3.27 -7.41 -21.56
N LYS A 123 3.15 -6.31 -22.34
CA LYS A 123 2.22 -5.22 -22.08
C LYS A 123 0.95 -5.35 -22.92
N THR A 124 -0.20 -5.18 -22.28
CA THR A 124 -1.51 -5.15 -22.93
C THR A 124 -2.22 -3.87 -22.52
N ARG A 125 -2.59 -3.06 -23.49
CA ARG A 125 -3.24 -1.77 -23.24
C ARG A 125 -4.70 -1.98 -22.84
N MET A 126 -5.12 -1.32 -21.75
CA MET A 126 -6.46 -1.47 -21.16
C MET A 126 -7.36 -0.25 -21.40
N THR A 127 -6.77 0.95 -21.59
CA THR A 127 -7.52 2.19 -21.82
C THR A 127 -6.95 2.99 -22.96
N TYR A 128 -7.76 3.87 -23.54
CA TYR A 128 -7.28 4.96 -24.38
C TYR A 128 -6.55 6.00 -23.53
N ASP A 129 -5.81 6.88 -24.17
CA ASP A 129 -5.14 8.00 -23.48
C ASP A 129 -6.18 8.97 -22.91
N ASP A 130 -5.86 9.54 -21.72
CA ASP A 130 -6.59 10.62 -21.11
C ASP A 130 -5.63 11.55 -20.36
N ASN A 131 -6.00 12.83 -20.23
CA ASN A 131 -5.20 13.84 -19.54
C ASN A 131 -5.15 13.64 -18.03
N PHE A 132 -6.18 13.03 -17.49
CA PHE A 132 -6.29 12.68 -16.08
C PHE A 132 -6.83 11.27 -15.95
N MET A 133 -6.13 10.43 -15.18
CA MET A 133 -6.54 9.04 -14.97
C MET A 133 -6.19 8.56 -13.57
N GLN A 134 -7.18 8.08 -12.88
CA GLN A 134 -6.99 7.42 -11.58
C GLN A 134 -6.34 6.04 -11.76
N PRO A 135 -5.63 5.52 -10.74
CA PRO A 135 -5.22 4.12 -10.72
C PRO A 135 -6.42 3.20 -10.89
N ALA A 136 -6.28 2.20 -11.77
CA ALA A 136 -7.32 1.22 -12.01
C ALA A 136 -7.25 0.06 -11.00
N ALA A 137 -8.34 -0.69 -10.90
CA ALA A 137 -8.39 -1.94 -10.14
C ALA A 137 -8.85 -3.09 -11.04
N TRP A 138 -8.40 -4.31 -10.71
CA TRP A 138 -8.85 -5.52 -11.38
C TRP A 138 -10.32 -5.81 -11.09
N ARG A 139 -11.01 -6.34 -12.10
CA ARG A 139 -12.35 -6.92 -11.98
C ARG A 139 -12.36 -8.29 -12.64
N TYR A 140 -13.20 -9.18 -12.12
CA TYR A 140 -13.25 -10.57 -12.55
C TYR A 140 -14.71 -10.98 -12.77
N SER A 141 -15.00 -11.61 -13.91
CA SER A 141 -16.28 -12.24 -14.15
C SER A 141 -16.32 -13.65 -13.55
N ALA A 142 -17.50 -14.22 -13.46
CA ALA A 142 -17.70 -15.57 -12.92
C ALA A 142 -16.94 -16.66 -13.71
N ASN A 143 -16.74 -16.46 -15.02
CA ASN A 143 -15.96 -17.36 -15.87
C ASN A 143 -14.44 -17.12 -15.78
N GLY A 144 -14.00 -16.14 -14.97
CA GLY A 144 -12.60 -15.79 -14.77
C GLY A 144 -12.02 -14.76 -15.75
N THR A 145 -12.84 -14.16 -16.62
CA THR A 145 -12.38 -13.08 -17.52
C THR A 145 -11.90 -11.89 -16.68
N LYS A 146 -10.73 -11.40 -16.99
CA LYS A 146 -10.13 -10.22 -16.37
C LYS A 146 -10.54 -8.95 -17.12
N THR A 147 -10.98 -7.96 -16.38
CA THR A 147 -11.28 -6.60 -16.83
C THR A 147 -10.78 -5.61 -15.80
N ILE A 148 -11.01 -4.33 -16.01
CA ILE A 148 -10.62 -3.28 -15.06
C ILE A 148 -11.81 -2.41 -14.65
N ALA A 149 -11.72 -1.83 -13.45
CA ALA A 149 -12.50 -0.68 -13.04
C ALA A 149 -11.60 0.56 -13.17
N ALA A 150 -11.99 1.47 -14.06
CA ALA A 150 -11.35 2.75 -14.28
C ALA A 150 -12.45 3.76 -14.65
N PRO A 151 -13.21 4.28 -13.66
CA PRO A 151 -14.46 5.02 -13.91
C PRO A 151 -14.29 6.26 -14.79
N ASP A 152 -13.15 6.92 -14.70
CA ASP A 152 -12.87 8.16 -15.44
C ASP A 152 -12.14 7.89 -16.77
N ALA A 153 -11.97 6.60 -17.14
CA ALA A 153 -11.19 6.23 -18.31
C ALA A 153 -12.05 5.56 -19.40
N ARG A 154 -11.71 5.82 -20.65
CA ARG A 154 -12.27 5.08 -21.79
C ARG A 154 -11.59 3.71 -21.89
N ILE A 155 -12.29 2.65 -21.46
CA ILE A 155 -11.78 1.29 -21.46
C ILE A 155 -11.81 0.73 -22.90
N ILE A 156 -10.74 0.06 -23.32
CA ILE A 156 -10.68 -0.66 -24.60
C ILE A 156 -11.49 -1.94 -24.41
N LYS A 157 -12.50 -2.13 -25.27
CA LYS A 157 -13.28 -3.36 -25.31
C LYS A 157 -12.48 -4.48 -25.96
N ASP A 158 -12.85 -5.71 -25.66
CA ASP A 158 -12.30 -6.93 -26.29
C ASP A 158 -10.78 -7.14 -26.08
N VAL A 159 -10.26 -6.64 -24.95
CA VAL A 159 -8.88 -6.92 -24.56
C VAL A 159 -8.74 -8.40 -24.19
N ASN A 160 -7.86 -9.11 -24.90
CA ASN A 160 -7.63 -10.53 -24.66
C ASN A 160 -6.52 -10.74 -23.61
N LEU A 161 -6.93 -10.96 -22.36
CA LEU A 161 -6.08 -11.44 -21.27
C LEU A 161 -6.39 -12.89 -20.95
N GLU A 162 -5.38 -13.65 -20.52
CA GLU A 162 -5.66 -15.00 -20.01
C GLU A 162 -6.68 -14.96 -18.87
N ALA A 163 -7.68 -15.83 -18.94
CA ALA A 163 -8.65 -15.97 -17.87
C ALA A 163 -7.97 -16.51 -16.58
N VAL A 164 -8.53 -16.12 -15.44
CA VAL A 164 -8.12 -16.66 -14.14
C VAL A 164 -8.28 -18.19 -14.14
N PRO A 165 -7.28 -18.96 -13.69
CA PRO A 165 -7.37 -20.41 -13.58
C PRO A 165 -8.62 -20.87 -12.80
N SER A 166 -9.21 -21.99 -13.22
CA SER A 166 -10.49 -22.50 -12.66
C SER A 166 -10.45 -22.65 -11.14
N ALA A 167 -9.32 -23.07 -10.58
CA ALA A 167 -9.13 -23.19 -9.13
C ALA A 167 -9.29 -21.87 -8.36
N LEU A 168 -9.01 -20.72 -9.00
CA LEU A 168 -9.11 -19.40 -8.39
C LEU A 168 -10.41 -18.66 -8.73
N ARG A 169 -11.27 -19.17 -9.63
CA ARG A 169 -12.47 -18.46 -10.11
C ARG A 169 -13.44 -18.09 -8.99
N LYS A 170 -13.65 -18.98 -8.02
CA LYS A 170 -14.51 -18.69 -6.86
C LYS A 170 -13.96 -17.53 -6.04
N LYS A 171 -12.63 -17.50 -5.82
CA LYS A 171 -11.96 -16.40 -5.12
C LYS A 171 -12.05 -15.11 -5.94
N ALA A 172 -11.80 -15.18 -7.26
CA ALA A 172 -11.88 -14.03 -8.15
C ALA A 172 -13.29 -13.43 -8.23
N ALA A 173 -14.33 -14.27 -8.27
CA ALA A 173 -15.73 -13.86 -8.31
C ALA A 173 -16.30 -13.49 -6.93
N SER A 174 -15.55 -13.63 -5.84
CA SER A 174 -16.02 -13.23 -4.52
C SER A 174 -16.22 -11.71 -4.43
N THR A 175 -17.13 -11.28 -3.55
CA THR A 175 -17.42 -9.86 -3.32
C THR A 175 -16.14 -9.06 -3.01
N ALA A 176 -15.23 -9.62 -2.21
CA ALA A 176 -13.97 -8.99 -1.86
C ALA A 176 -13.05 -8.72 -3.06
N SER A 177 -13.03 -9.62 -4.06
CA SER A 177 -12.19 -9.47 -5.26
C SER A 177 -12.82 -8.60 -6.34
N ASN A 178 -14.14 -8.39 -6.30
CA ASN A 178 -14.88 -7.57 -7.26
C ASN A 178 -15.26 -6.18 -6.73
N ILE A 179 -14.94 -5.87 -5.47
CA ILE A 179 -15.04 -4.53 -4.93
C ILE A 179 -13.77 -3.78 -5.30
N SER A 180 -13.94 -2.70 -6.02
CA SER A 180 -12.89 -1.73 -6.30
C SER A 180 -13.12 -0.48 -5.47
N TYR A 181 -12.08 0.31 -5.28
CA TYR A 181 -12.18 1.60 -4.61
C TYR A 181 -11.33 2.65 -5.32
N ILE A 182 -11.71 3.89 -5.15
CA ILE A 182 -10.99 5.06 -5.65
C ILE A 182 -10.77 6.00 -4.46
N ALA A 183 -9.49 6.18 -4.10
CA ALA A 183 -9.04 7.19 -3.16
C ALA A 183 -8.22 8.22 -3.95
N ASN A 184 -8.85 9.31 -4.35
CA ASN A 184 -8.32 10.24 -5.36
C ASN A 184 -7.76 11.54 -4.77
N GLY A 185 -7.58 11.60 -3.44
CA GLY A 185 -7.16 12.82 -2.74
C GLY A 185 -8.29 13.82 -2.49
N VAL A 186 -9.50 13.57 -2.99
CA VAL A 186 -10.69 14.41 -2.76
C VAL A 186 -11.76 13.64 -2.00
N THR A 187 -12.03 12.39 -2.40
CA THR A 187 -13.02 11.51 -1.77
C THR A 187 -12.51 10.08 -1.75
N LEU A 188 -13.22 9.21 -1.03
CA LEU A 188 -13.10 7.76 -1.14
C LEU A 188 -14.42 7.19 -1.63
N SER A 189 -14.37 6.45 -2.73
CA SER A 189 -15.53 5.79 -3.33
C SER A 189 -15.32 4.28 -3.43
N ILE A 190 -16.39 3.54 -3.30
CA ILE A 190 -16.46 2.12 -3.67
C ILE A 190 -17.07 2.02 -5.07
N VAL A 191 -16.49 1.14 -5.90
CA VAL A 191 -16.98 0.84 -7.25
C VAL A 191 -17.55 -0.57 -7.23
N ASN A 192 -18.83 -0.70 -7.55
CA ASN A 192 -19.54 -1.99 -7.58
C ASN A 192 -19.20 -2.81 -8.85
N ALA A 193 -19.81 -4.00 -8.95
CA ALA A 193 -19.59 -4.91 -10.07
C ALA A 193 -20.04 -4.31 -11.42
N GLU A 194 -21.03 -3.41 -11.42
CA GLU A 194 -21.55 -2.72 -12.61
C GLU A 194 -20.67 -1.54 -13.03
N GLY A 195 -19.71 -1.13 -12.18
CA GLY A 195 -18.82 0.00 -12.43
C GLY A 195 -19.33 1.33 -11.86
N THR A 196 -20.44 1.32 -11.10
CA THR A 196 -20.97 2.52 -10.45
C THR A 196 -20.15 2.85 -9.21
N ALA A 197 -19.66 4.09 -9.13
CA ALA A 197 -18.93 4.60 -7.98
C ALA A 197 -19.93 5.22 -6.97
N THR A 198 -19.78 4.87 -5.71
CA THR A 198 -20.50 5.46 -4.58
C THR A 198 -19.51 6.05 -3.59
N VAL A 199 -19.62 7.35 -3.33
CA VAL A 199 -18.80 8.03 -2.31
C VAL A 199 -19.18 7.49 -0.93
N ILE A 200 -18.21 6.98 -0.19
CA ILE A 200 -18.38 6.47 1.18
C ILE A 200 -17.65 7.33 2.22
N TYR A 201 -16.79 8.24 1.75
CA TYR A 201 -16.12 9.25 2.57
C TYR A 201 -15.89 10.50 1.70
N ASP A 202 -16.46 11.63 2.13
CA ASP A 202 -16.58 12.89 1.36
C ASP A 202 -15.47 13.91 1.65
N LYS A 203 -14.35 13.44 2.23
CA LYS A 203 -13.15 14.25 2.50
C LYS A 203 -11.93 13.66 1.80
N PRO A 204 -10.81 14.42 1.70
CA PRO A 204 -9.58 13.94 1.11
C PRO A 204 -9.15 12.59 1.66
N ALA A 205 -8.98 11.61 0.78
CA ALA A 205 -8.56 10.25 1.11
C ALA A 205 -7.52 9.74 0.13
N ILE A 206 -6.46 9.12 0.64
CA ILE A 206 -5.36 8.52 -0.13
C ILE A 206 -4.92 7.19 0.48
N CYS A 207 -4.06 6.45 -0.21
CA CYS A 207 -3.44 5.20 0.29
C CYS A 207 -4.45 4.20 0.86
N ALA A 208 -5.58 4.02 0.19
CA ALA A 208 -6.61 3.10 0.65
C ALA A 208 -6.23 1.64 0.43
N ALA A 209 -6.65 0.77 1.37
CA ALA A 209 -6.46 -0.67 1.32
C ALA A 209 -7.73 -1.40 1.81
N LEU A 210 -8.26 -2.27 0.97
CA LEU A 210 -9.42 -3.11 1.31
C LEU A 210 -8.98 -4.30 2.19
N SER A 211 -9.77 -4.64 3.21
CA SER A 211 -9.53 -5.83 4.02
C SER A 211 -9.65 -7.11 3.19
N PRO A 212 -8.96 -8.21 3.54
CA PRO A 212 -9.01 -9.47 2.78
C PRO A 212 -10.42 -10.04 2.57
N ASN A 213 -11.33 -9.82 3.52
CA ASN A 213 -12.75 -10.24 3.40
C ASN A 213 -13.65 -9.21 2.67
N GLY A 214 -13.10 -8.08 2.24
CA GLY A 214 -13.82 -7.04 1.51
C GLY A 214 -14.85 -6.24 2.32
N LYS A 215 -14.87 -6.37 3.66
CA LYS A 215 -15.90 -5.73 4.50
C LYS A 215 -15.49 -4.38 5.08
N LYS A 216 -14.18 -4.11 5.10
CA LYS A 216 -13.62 -2.87 5.66
C LYS A 216 -12.58 -2.27 4.72
N ILE A 217 -12.36 -0.98 4.86
CA ILE A 217 -11.32 -0.25 4.14
C ILE A 217 -10.51 0.59 5.12
N ALA A 218 -9.19 0.54 5.00
CA ALA A 218 -8.27 1.43 5.68
C ALA A 218 -7.78 2.48 4.69
N PHE A 219 -7.62 3.72 5.13
CA PHE A 219 -7.17 4.82 4.27
C PHE A 219 -6.57 5.95 5.11
N ILE A 220 -5.93 6.90 4.46
CA ILE A 220 -5.34 8.08 5.09
C ILE A 220 -6.18 9.31 4.76
N SER A 221 -6.52 10.07 5.77
CA SER A 221 -7.14 11.40 5.65
C SER A 221 -6.56 12.32 6.72
N GLU A 222 -6.17 13.54 6.33
CA GLU A 222 -5.61 14.54 7.24
C GLU A 222 -4.48 13.99 8.13
N ASP A 223 -3.53 13.23 7.54
CA ASP A 223 -2.38 12.58 8.21
C ASP A 223 -2.77 11.46 9.21
N ASN A 224 -4.05 11.09 9.28
CA ASN A 224 -4.56 10.02 10.14
C ASN A 224 -4.88 8.76 9.34
N LEU A 225 -4.52 7.63 9.93
CA LEU A 225 -4.95 6.31 9.50
C LEU A 225 -6.38 6.06 10.00
N LEU A 226 -7.29 5.86 9.09
CA LEU A 226 -8.70 5.63 9.35
C LEU A 226 -9.12 4.25 8.87
N VAL A 227 -10.10 3.65 9.53
CA VAL A 227 -10.75 2.39 9.13
C VAL A 227 -12.25 2.56 9.23
N MET A 228 -12.99 2.05 8.23
CA MET A 228 -14.45 2.00 8.27
C MET A 228 -14.99 0.78 7.52
N ASN A 229 -16.28 0.54 7.62
CA ASN A 229 -16.98 -0.43 6.78
C ASN A 229 -17.08 0.09 5.33
N ILE A 230 -17.19 -0.80 4.36
CA ILE A 230 -17.33 -0.43 2.93
C ILE A 230 -18.64 0.29 2.59
N ASP A 231 -19.61 0.30 3.51
CA ASP A 231 -20.85 1.06 3.41
C ASP A 231 -20.74 2.49 3.99
N GLY A 232 -19.53 2.89 4.43
CA GLY A 232 -19.27 4.20 5.01
C GLY A 232 -19.56 4.31 6.51
N THR A 233 -20.01 3.25 7.15
CA THR A 233 -20.32 3.24 8.59
C THR A 233 -19.11 2.81 9.45
N GLY A 234 -19.19 3.05 10.75
CA GLY A 234 -18.23 2.51 11.71
C GLY A 234 -16.81 3.07 11.56
N LEU A 235 -16.68 4.36 11.24
CA LEU A 235 -15.38 5.05 11.14
C LEU A 235 -14.62 5.03 12.47
N VAL A 236 -13.39 4.58 12.42
CA VAL A 236 -12.44 4.57 13.55
C VAL A 236 -11.18 5.31 13.15
N ASN A 237 -10.76 6.28 13.94
CA ASN A 237 -9.46 6.96 13.78
C ASN A 237 -8.41 6.21 14.61
N LEU A 238 -7.39 5.69 13.94
CA LEU A 238 -6.27 4.95 14.54
C LEU A 238 -5.06 5.85 14.87
N GLY A 239 -5.19 7.17 14.63
CA GLY A 239 -4.14 8.15 14.82
C GLY A 239 -3.22 8.28 13.62
N ARG A 240 -2.16 9.07 13.78
CA ARG A 240 -1.18 9.35 12.72
C ARG A 240 -0.53 8.08 12.19
N GLY A 241 -0.48 7.93 10.87
CA GLY A 241 0.18 6.81 10.20
C GLY A 241 -0.13 6.75 8.71
N HIS A 242 0.72 6.10 7.93
CA HIS A 242 0.64 6.02 6.47
C HIS A 242 0.81 4.60 5.95
N LYS A 243 0.48 4.38 4.66
CA LYS A 243 0.68 3.11 3.92
C LYS A 243 0.14 1.88 4.66
N PRO A 244 -1.17 1.81 4.95
CA PRO A 244 -1.76 0.67 5.65
C PRO A 244 -1.63 -0.63 4.85
N SER A 245 -1.31 -1.71 5.56
CA SER A 245 -1.31 -3.08 5.06
C SER A 245 -1.98 -4.01 6.05
N TRP A 246 -3.00 -4.74 5.62
CA TRP A 246 -3.81 -5.59 6.47
C TRP A 246 -3.07 -6.86 6.94
N VAL A 247 -3.25 -7.22 8.21
CA VAL A 247 -2.93 -8.53 8.79
C VAL A 247 -4.25 -9.23 9.09
N GLY A 248 -4.62 -10.18 8.27
CA GLY A 248 -5.97 -10.74 8.30
C GLY A 248 -7.03 -9.64 8.19
N ASN A 249 -8.09 -9.72 8.99
CA ASN A 249 -9.19 -8.76 8.96
C ASN A 249 -9.28 -7.86 10.21
N SER A 250 -8.31 -7.96 11.13
CA SER A 250 -8.40 -7.37 12.47
C SER A 250 -7.24 -6.45 12.86
N GLN A 251 -6.14 -6.47 12.10
CA GLN A 251 -4.97 -5.66 12.40
C GLN A 251 -4.43 -4.99 11.12
N ILE A 252 -3.67 -3.92 11.31
CA ILE A 252 -3.01 -3.16 10.25
C ILE A 252 -1.56 -2.92 10.65
N VAL A 253 -0.65 -3.25 9.74
CA VAL A 253 0.73 -2.75 9.74
C VAL A 253 0.75 -1.43 8.96
N PHE A 254 1.48 -0.44 9.45
CA PHE A 254 1.57 0.89 8.86
C PHE A 254 2.90 1.54 9.23
N GLU A 255 3.23 2.64 8.57
CA GLU A 255 4.42 3.43 8.88
C GLU A 255 4.09 4.73 9.60
N LYS A 256 5.01 5.17 10.47
CA LYS A 256 5.06 6.55 10.97
C LYS A 256 6.38 7.15 10.53
N THR A 257 6.31 8.23 9.77
CA THR A 257 7.46 8.93 9.24
C THR A 257 7.47 10.37 9.69
N THR A 258 8.65 10.97 9.75
CA THR A 258 8.85 12.41 9.84
C THR A 258 9.79 12.86 8.72
N ASP A 259 9.65 14.10 8.29
CA ASP A 259 10.50 14.73 7.31
C ASP A 259 10.87 16.17 7.74
N ASN A 260 11.78 16.77 7.03
CA ASN A 260 12.20 18.17 7.21
C ASN A 260 11.73 19.08 6.06
N GLY A 261 10.76 18.61 5.25
CA GLY A 261 10.28 19.28 4.06
C GLY A 261 11.05 18.94 2.78
N HIS A 262 12.16 18.20 2.87
CA HIS A 262 12.97 17.72 1.74
C HIS A 262 13.18 16.21 1.80
N ASP A 263 13.66 15.73 2.95
CA ASP A 263 14.00 14.32 3.16
C ASP A 263 13.31 13.76 4.39
N TYR A 264 13.05 12.46 4.36
CA TYR A 264 12.61 11.72 5.54
C TYR A 264 13.71 11.71 6.60
N THR A 265 13.37 12.06 7.82
CA THR A 265 14.29 12.12 8.97
C THR A 265 14.12 10.95 9.94
N SER A 266 12.94 10.34 9.95
CA SER A 266 12.68 9.08 10.65
C SER A 266 11.59 8.26 9.96
N GLY A 267 11.55 6.96 10.23
CA GLY A 267 10.51 6.07 9.74
C GLY A 267 10.57 4.73 10.44
N GLU A 268 9.45 4.35 11.09
CA GLU A 268 9.31 3.09 11.80
C GLU A 268 7.98 2.43 11.48
N LEU A 269 7.97 1.10 11.51
CA LEU A 269 6.79 0.29 11.22
C LEU A 269 6.08 -0.06 12.53
N TYR A 270 4.76 -0.02 12.48
CA TYR A 270 3.87 -0.28 13.60
C TYR A 270 2.78 -1.29 13.21
N ILE A 271 2.22 -1.96 14.20
CA ILE A 271 0.99 -2.75 14.08
C ILE A 271 -0.04 -2.29 15.10
N ILE A 272 -1.31 -2.29 14.71
CA ILE A 272 -2.44 -1.88 15.55
C ILE A 272 -3.68 -2.73 15.25
N ASN A 273 -4.52 -2.98 16.24
CA ASN A 273 -5.86 -3.52 16.03
C ASN A 273 -6.79 -2.46 15.40
N ILE A 274 -7.73 -2.86 14.57
CA ILE A 274 -8.67 -1.94 13.90
C ILE A 274 -9.63 -1.21 14.85
N ASN A 275 -9.68 -1.59 16.11
CA ASN A 275 -10.41 -0.85 17.16
C ASN A 275 -9.55 0.18 17.90
N GLY A 276 -8.31 0.40 17.46
CA GLY A 276 -7.35 1.34 18.03
C GLY A 276 -6.54 0.81 19.22
N SER A 277 -6.80 -0.41 19.69
CA SER A 277 -6.02 -1.03 20.77
C SER A 277 -4.75 -1.72 20.26
N GLY A 278 -3.84 -2.05 21.17
CA GLY A 278 -2.70 -2.92 20.89
C GLY A 278 -1.64 -2.33 19.97
N LEU A 279 -1.50 -1.00 19.90
CA LEU A 279 -0.41 -0.34 19.15
C LEU A 279 0.95 -0.84 19.62
N LYS A 280 1.74 -1.37 18.69
CA LYS A 280 3.11 -1.83 18.93
C LYS A 280 4.04 -1.35 17.81
N ALA A 281 5.27 -0.95 18.17
CA ALA A 281 6.34 -0.77 17.21
C ALA A 281 6.86 -2.15 16.77
N LEU A 282 6.95 -2.37 15.46
CA LEU A 282 7.58 -3.55 14.86
C LEU A 282 9.08 -3.33 14.65
N THR A 283 9.49 -2.08 14.49
CA THR A 283 10.89 -1.68 14.32
C THR A 283 11.21 -0.52 15.28
N ASN A 284 12.48 -0.41 15.69
CA ASN A 284 12.93 0.62 16.63
C ASN A 284 14.41 1.01 16.42
N ASP A 285 14.92 0.85 15.21
CA ASP A 285 16.29 1.23 14.86
C ASP A 285 16.29 2.62 14.18
N ALA A 286 16.49 3.65 14.95
CA ALA A 286 16.49 5.05 14.49
C ALA A 286 17.60 5.37 13.44
N SER A 287 18.60 4.49 13.26
CA SER A 287 19.62 4.64 12.22
C SER A 287 19.11 4.30 10.82
N LYS A 288 17.93 3.66 10.72
CA LYS A 288 17.35 3.20 9.47
C LYS A 288 15.88 3.64 9.36
N ILE A 289 15.55 4.27 8.26
CA ILE A 289 14.19 4.73 7.95
C ILE A 289 13.46 3.61 7.20
N LYS A 290 12.43 3.02 7.80
CA LYS A 290 11.63 1.92 7.23
C LYS A 290 10.29 2.45 6.78
N MET A 291 9.90 2.10 5.54
CA MET A 291 8.73 2.63 4.86
C MET A 291 8.05 1.58 3.98
N ASN A 292 6.87 1.91 3.47
CA ASN A 292 6.13 1.12 2.48
C ASN A 292 5.90 -0.34 2.88
N PRO A 293 5.36 -0.62 4.08
CA PRO A 293 5.13 -1.99 4.51
C PRO A 293 4.06 -2.68 3.64
N CYS A 294 4.29 -3.96 3.33
CA CYS A 294 3.29 -4.81 2.70
C CYS A 294 3.33 -6.22 3.31
N VAL A 295 2.22 -6.62 3.91
CA VAL A 295 2.04 -7.93 4.54
C VAL A 295 1.68 -8.96 3.48
N SER A 296 2.23 -10.18 3.58
CA SER A 296 1.85 -11.31 2.72
C SER A 296 0.40 -11.73 2.93
N ALA A 297 -0.21 -12.37 1.93
CA ALA A 297 -1.63 -12.73 1.96
C ALA A 297 -1.99 -13.68 3.12
N ASP A 298 -1.06 -14.50 3.58
CA ASP A 298 -1.19 -15.39 4.74
C ASP A 298 -0.92 -14.71 6.09
N GLY A 299 -0.48 -13.44 6.07
CA GLY A 299 -0.16 -12.66 7.26
C GLY A 299 1.17 -13.00 7.94
N SER A 300 1.97 -13.92 7.39
CA SER A 300 3.18 -14.44 8.04
C SER A 300 4.44 -13.62 7.79
N LYS A 301 4.47 -12.84 6.70
CA LYS A 301 5.65 -12.08 6.28
C LYS A 301 5.33 -10.61 6.01
N LEU A 302 6.35 -9.79 6.17
CA LEU A 302 6.32 -8.36 5.90
C LEU A 302 7.47 -8.01 4.96
N VAL A 303 7.18 -7.40 3.80
CA VAL A 303 8.20 -6.71 3.00
C VAL A 303 8.10 -5.21 3.23
N PHE A 304 9.21 -4.53 3.18
CA PHE A 304 9.28 -3.08 3.37
C PHE A 304 10.52 -2.48 2.69
N THR A 305 10.50 -1.19 2.48
CA THR A 305 11.66 -0.40 2.01
C THR A 305 12.47 0.08 3.20
N CYS A 306 13.78 -0.08 3.18
CA CYS A 306 14.70 0.72 3.98
C CYS A 306 15.10 1.95 3.16
N TYR A 307 14.52 3.11 3.46
CA TYR A 307 14.80 4.35 2.73
C TYR A 307 16.26 4.78 2.85
N THR A 308 16.90 4.52 3.99
CA THR A 308 18.31 4.91 4.25
C THR A 308 19.27 4.32 3.20
N ASP A 309 19.14 3.05 2.87
CA ASP A 309 19.98 2.37 1.87
C ASP A 309 19.30 2.12 0.52
N GLY A 310 17.99 2.46 0.42
CA GLY A 310 17.21 2.30 -0.79
C GLY A 310 16.89 0.85 -1.16
N GLN A 311 16.89 -0.08 -0.21
CA GLN A 311 16.75 -1.50 -0.50
C GLN A 311 15.46 -2.10 0.08
N ILE A 312 15.03 -3.22 -0.51
CA ILE A 312 13.85 -3.98 -0.06
C ILE A 312 14.31 -5.03 0.94
N TYR A 313 13.57 -5.15 2.02
CA TYR A 313 13.75 -6.11 3.09
C TYR A 313 12.50 -6.96 3.28
N CYS A 314 12.69 -8.19 3.72
CA CYS A 314 11.64 -9.09 4.17
C CYS A 314 11.90 -9.52 5.62
N ALA A 315 10.83 -9.73 6.38
CA ALA A 315 10.90 -10.24 7.74
C ALA A 315 9.71 -11.16 8.02
N ASP A 316 9.84 -12.00 9.05
CA ASP A 316 8.70 -12.73 9.60
C ASP A 316 7.88 -11.81 10.51
N LEU A 317 6.57 -11.83 10.32
CA LEU A 317 5.60 -11.12 11.13
C LEU A 317 4.95 -12.14 12.10
N LYS A 318 5.13 -11.93 13.42
CA LYS A 318 4.61 -12.80 14.49
C LYS A 318 3.57 -12.11 15.35
#